data_532223a1ada88170e10d0622855a8527
#
_entry.id   532223a1ada88170e10d0622855a8527
#
_cell.length_a   1.000
_cell.length_b   1.000
_cell.length_c   1.000
_cell.angle_alpha   90.00
_cell.angle_beta   90.00
_cell.angle_gamma   90.00
#
_symmetry.space_group_name_H-M   'P 1'
#
loop_
_entity.id
_entity.type
_entity.pdbx_description
1 polymer ?
#
loop_
_entity_poly.entity_id
_entity_poly.type
_entity_poly.pdbx_seq_one_letter_code
_entity_poly.pdbx_strand_id
1 'polypeptide(L)'
;MADGVLAGVRVADFSRVLAGPYATMMLADFGADVVKIEGPAGDDTRAWRPPVDADGGSTYFASVNRNKRSVVCDLRTETGLADARRLAATADVVVENFRPGVMESFGLDEDSLRPGNPGLVYCSITGFGREAGAGLPGYDLLVQAVGGLMSITGAPDGDPSKVGVALVDILTGQNALAGMLLALRSRDQTGRGSRVDVDLLGSLLAALTNQASSTLATGTPPARLGNAHPSIAPYELFHAADRELVVAVGNDRQFAAFAAAIALPALATDARFATNEARVGNRAELRALLAPALASRPAADWVEALGRARVPAGLVNSVAEAFAFADTLGLSPVVETRDPATGRSSRQPATPIRLDTAPAEHRTPPPLLGEHTARWRDEAPGPRTSTTPTTTATATATATDDKDTP
;
A
#
# COMPACT_ATOMS: atom_id res chain seq x y z
N MET A 1 -11.98 20.83 15.83
CA MET A 1 -11.42 20.12 14.65
C MET A 1 -12.28 18.88 14.47
N ALA A 2 -12.68 18.55 13.26
CA ALA A 2 -13.41 17.29 13.05
C ALA A 2 -12.44 16.16 13.41
N ASP A 3 -12.85 15.29 14.31
CA ASP A 3 -12.08 14.08 14.61
C ASP A 3 -11.96 13.25 13.35
N GLY A 4 -10.78 12.61 13.10
CA GLY A 4 -10.59 11.77 11.92
C GLY A 4 -11.64 10.65 11.84
N VAL A 5 -11.85 10.09 10.63
CA VAL A 5 -12.88 9.06 10.40
C VAL A 5 -12.71 7.81 11.27
N LEU A 6 -11.49 7.56 11.76
CA LEU A 6 -11.16 6.47 12.69
C LEU A 6 -10.92 6.96 14.13
N ALA A 7 -11.39 8.18 14.47
CA ALA A 7 -11.30 8.67 15.84
C ALA A 7 -11.95 7.69 16.82
N GLY A 8 -11.27 7.41 17.94
CA GLY A 8 -11.71 6.44 18.94
C GLY A 8 -11.35 4.98 18.64
N VAL A 9 -10.86 4.65 17.43
CA VAL A 9 -10.31 3.32 17.12
C VAL A 9 -8.91 3.20 17.72
N ARG A 10 -8.69 2.20 18.57
CA ARG A 10 -7.40 1.89 19.19
C ARG A 10 -6.75 0.69 18.51
N VAL A 11 -5.49 0.84 18.10
CA VAL A 11 -4.73 -0.19 17.39
C VAL A 11 -3.51 -0.60 18.22
N ALA A 12 -3.40 -1.87 18.56
CA ALA A 12 -2.20 -2.48 19.11
C ALA A 12 -1.38 -3.07 17.97
N ASP A 13 -0.30 -2.37 17.59
CA ASP A 13 0.54 -2.71 16.45
C ASP A 13 1.79 -3.46 16.92
N PHE A 14 1.76 -4.79 16.85
CA PHE A 14 2.91 -5.68 17.10
C PHE A 14 3.74 -5.90 15.83
N SER A 15 3.29 -5.41 14.68
CA SER A 15 3.93 -5.68 13.40
C SER A 15 5.28 -4.97 13.26
N ARG A 16 6.14 -5.55 12.42
CA ARG A 16 7.50 -5.05 12.16
C ARG A 16 7.75 -4.90 10.66
N VAL A 17 8.83 -4.26 10.33
CA VAL A 17 9.37 -4.02 9.00
C VAL A 17 8.49 -3.09 8.18
N LEU A 18 7.62 -3.59 7.28
CA LEU A 18 6.95 -2.70 6.32
C LEU A 18 5.43 -2.96 6.18
N ALA A 19 4.98 -4.15 5.84
CA ALA A 19 3.58 -4.41 5.46
C ALA A 19 2.57 -3.99 6.55
N GLY A 20 2.73 -4.51 7.77
CA GLY A 20 1.89 -4.14 8.91
C GLY A 20 2.06 -2.68 9.33
N PRO A 21 3.30 -2.19 9.52
CA PRO A 21 3.55 -0.79 9.86
C PRO A 21 2.99 0.20 8.83
N TYR A 22 3.02 -0.10 7.53
CA TYR A 22 2.41 0.70 6.48
C TYR A 22 0.87 0.78 6.65
N ALA A 23 0.22 -0.36 6.88
CA ALA A 23 -1.22 -0.41 7.11
C ALA A 23 -1.64 0.39 8.35
N THR A 24 -0.92 0.20 9.47
CA THR A 24 -1.24 0.87 10.74
C THR A 24 -0.92 2.36 10.73
N MET A 25 0.11 2.80 9.98
CA MET A 25 0.36 4.22 9.73
C MET A 25 -0.82 4.87 8.99
N MET A 26 -1.37 4.20 7.97
CA MET A 26 -2.53 4.73 7.26
C MET A 26 -3.77 4.80 8.16
N LEU A 27 -4.00 3.85 9.06
CA LEU A 27 -5.05 3.97 10.07
C LEU A 27 -4.81 5.20 10.98
N ALA A 28 -3.55 5.44 11.39
CA ALA A 28 -3.18 6.58 12.21
C ALA A 28 -3.37 7.93 11.49
N ASP A 29 -3.08 8.00 10.18
CA ASP A 29 -3.30 9.20 9.37
C ASP A 29 -4.80 9.60 9.31
N PHE A 30 -5.71 8.64 9.47
CA PHE A 30 -7.16 8.86 9.52
C PHE A 30 -7.74 8.90 10.93
N GLY A 31 -6.91 9.08 11.95
CA GLY A 31 -7.36 9.40 13.31
C GLY A 31 -7.33 8.23 14.31
N ALA A 32 -6.96 7.02 13.90
CA ALA A 32 -6.79 5.92 14.85
C ALA A 32 -5.65 6.20 15.83
N ASP A 33 -5.82 5.77 17.08
CA ASP A 33 -4.78 5.80 18.11
C ASP A 33 -3.94 4.53 18.02
N VAL A 34 -2.79 4.61 17.35
CA VAL A 34 -1.92 3.48 17.10
C VAL A 34 -0.75 3.43 18.08
N VAL A 35 -0.69 2.35 18.84
CA VAL A 35 0.44 2.03 19.72
C VAL A 35 1.28 0.94 19.08
N LYS A 36 2.49 1.30 18.64
CA LYS A 36 3.50 0.35 18.18
C LYS A 36 4.18 -0.29 19.38
N ILE A 37 4.02 -1.59 19.52
CA ILE A 37 4.55 -2.39 20.61
C ILE A 37 5.85 -3.02 20.14
N GLU A 38 6.94 -2.67 20.82
CA GLU A 38 8.29 -3.06 20.42
C GLU A 38 9.00 -3.81 21.55
N GLY A 39 9.86 -4.75 21.20
CA GLY A 39 10.81 -5.30 22.17
C GLY A 39 11.91 -4.30 22.54
N PRO A 40 12.80 -4.62 23.49
CA PRO A 40 13.88 -3.72 23.92
C PRO A 40 14.84 -3.28 22.81
N ALA A 41 15.02 -4.09 21.77
CA ALA A 41 15.84 -3.75 20.61
C ALA A 41 15.10 -2.87 19.55
N GLY A 42 13.77 -2.76 19.67
CA GLY A 42 12.92 -2.06 18.70
C GLY A 42 12.63 -2.89 17.45
N ASP A 43 12.00 -2.25 16.49
CA ASP A 43 11.80 -2.76 15.13
C ASP A 43 13.15 -2.85 14.41
N ASP A 44 13.39 -3.94 13.67
CA ASP A 44 14.66 -4.18 12.95
C ASP A 44 14.99 -3.02 11.99
N THR A 45 13.98 -2.36 11.43
CA THR A 45 14.15 -1.21 10.52
C THR A 45 14.75 0.01 11.18
N ARG A 46 14.75 0.12 12.51
CA ARG A 46 15.48 1.19 13.23
C ARG A 46 17.00 1.11 13.02
N ALA A 47 17.52 -0.10 12.79
CA ALA A 47 18.93 -0.35 12.52
C ALA A 47 19.30 -0.34 11.03
N TRP A 48 18.32 -0.28 10.11
CA TRP A 48 18.58 -0.27 8.67
C TRP A 48 19.07 1.09 8.19
N ARG A 49 20.36 1.29 8.27
CA ARG A 49 21.10 2.53 7.95
C ARG A 49 22.39 2.19 7.19
N PRO A 50 22.90 3.01 6.26
CA PRO A 50 22.33 4.23 5.70
C PRO A 50 21.13 3.99 4.81
N PRO A 51 20.31 5.03 4.42
CA PRO A 51 20.43 6.41 4.78
C PRO A 51 19.84 6.75 6.17
N VAL A 52 20.16 7.96 6.68
CA VAL A 52 19.62 8.48 7.93
C VAL A 52 18.92 9.82 7.70
N ASP A 53 17.98 10.17 8.58
CA ASP A 53 17.37 11.49 8.66
C ASP A 53 18.27 12.51 9.38
N ALA A 54 17.79 13.74 9.57
CA ALA A 54 18.54 14.81 10.21
C ALA A 54 18.92 14.51 11.69
N ASP A 55 18.13 13.66 12.35
CA ASP A 55 18.35 13.26 13.75
C ASP A 55 19.16 11.94 13.86
N GLY A 56 19.67 11.42 12.74
CA GLY A 56 20.42 10.17 12.67
C GLY A 56 19.55 8.90 12.74
N GLY A 57 18.24 9.04 12.64
CA GLY A 57 17.28 7.95 12.58
C GLY A 57 17.25 7.25 11.22
N SER A 58 16.77 6.00 11.19
CA SER A 58 16.56 5.27 9.93
C SER A 58 15.41 5.88 9.12
N THR A 59 15.71 6.28 7.88
CA THR A 59 14.67 6.76 6.96
C THR A 59 13.69 5.65 6.59
N TYR A 60 14.11 4.38 6.65
CA TYR A 60 13.22 3.24 6.41
C TYR A 60 12.15 3.14 7.52
N PHE A 61 12.57 3.15 8.79
CA PHE A 61 11.63 3.17 9.91
C PHE A 61 10.72 4.39 9.83
N ALA A 62 11.29 5.56 9.52
CA ALA A 62 10.54 6.81 9.43
C ALA A 62 9.43 6.75 8.37
N SER A 63 9.64 6.05 7.25
CA SER A 63 8.71 6.05 6.12
C SER A 63 7.31 5.48 6.42
N VAL A 64 7.17 4.67 7.49
CA VAL A 64 5.93 3.93 7.80
C VAL A 64 5.48 4.01 9.26
N ASN A 65 6.01 4.96 10.05
CA ASN A 65 5.72 5.01 11.49
C ASN A 65 5.30 6.39 12.03
N ARG A 66 4.97 7.38 11.15
CA ARG A 66 4.39 8.65 11.63
C ARG A 66 3.05 8.43 12.32
N ASN A 67 2.66 9.37 13.16
CA ASN A 67 1.39 9.35 13.91
C ASN A 67 1.24 8.19 14.91
N LYS A 68 2.29 7.39 15.16
CA LYS A 68 2.25 6.29 16.11
C LYS A 68 2.86 6.67 17.46
N ARG A 69 2.44 6.00 18.51
CA ARG A 69 3.12 5.98 19.81
C ARG A 69 3.98 4.72 19.91
N SER A 70 5.19 4.80 20.45
CA SER A 70 6.06 3.64 20.70
C SER A 70 6.06 3.28 22.18
N VAL A 71 5.76 2.02 22.46
CA VAL A 71 5.78 1.42 23.83
C VAL A 71 6.66 0.17 23.81
N VAL A 72 7.65 0.13 24.71
CA VAL A 72 8.52 -1.03 24.84
C VAL A 72 7.90 -2.05 25.80
N CYS A 73 7.67 -3.27 25.29
CA CYS A 73 7.23 -4.42 26.04
C CYS A 73 8.19 -5.62 25.76
N ASP A 74 9.01 -5.99 26.73
CA ASP A 74 9.78 -7.24 26.61
C ASP A 74 8.86 -8.44 26.93
N LEU A 75 8.37 -9.11 25.91
CA LEU A 75 7.44 -10.24 26.05
C LEU A 75 8.04 -11.44 26.81
N ARG A 76 9.35 -11.45 27.05
CA ARG A 76 10.04 -12.49 27.83
C ARG A 76 9.98 -12.22 29.32
N THR A 77 9.57 -11.03 29.74
CA THR A 77 9.39 -10.66 31.15
C THR A 77 7.91 -10.65 31.51
N GLU A 78 7.61 -10.97 32.76
CA GLU A 78 6.25 -10.98 33.28
C GLU A 78 5.58 -9.58 33.11
N THR A 79 6.30 -8.51 33.49
CA THR A 79 5.80 -7.15 33.40
C THR A 79 5.57 -6.72 31.93
N GLY A 80 6.51 -6.98 31.04
CA GLY A 80 6.38 -6.60 29.63
C GLY A 80 5.25 -7.38 28.94
N LEU A 81 5.08 -8.66 29.26
CA LEU A 81 3.98 -9.46 28.75
C LEU A 81 2.62 -8.99 29.31
N ALA A 82 2.55 -8.65 30.59
CA ALA A 82 1.34 -8.07 31.18
C ALA A 82 0.96 -6.73 30.52
N ASP A 83 1.94 -5.85 30.26
CA ASP A 83 1.72 -4.60 29.53
C ASP A 83 1.21 -4.85 28.11
N ALA A 84 1.81 -5.77 27.37
CA ALA A 84 1.39 -6.12 26.01
C ALA A 84 -0.04 -6.72 25.98
N ARG A 85 -0.38 -7.59 26.93
CA ARG A 85 -1.74 -8.13 27.06
C ARG A 85 -2.77 -7.05 27.38
N ARG A 86 -2.43 -6.08 28.23
CA ARG A 86 -3.30 -4.95 28.56
C ARG A 86 -3.55 -4.06 27.33
N LEU A 87 -2.52 -3.79 26.51
CA LEU A 87 -2.65 -3.07 25.24
C LEU A 87 -3.59 -3.82 24.29
N ALA A 88 -3.35 -5.11 24.07
CA ALA A 88 -4.15 -5.94 23.18
C ALA A 88 -5.61 -6.08 23.64
N ALA A 89 -5.86 -6.28 24.94
CA ALA A 89 -7.20 -6.44 25.51
C ALA A 89 -8.05 -5.18 25.36
N THR A 90 -7.44 -3.99 25.32
CA THR A 90 -8.15 -2.72 25.18
C THR A 90 -8.24 -2.20 23.75
N ALA A 91 -7.58 -2.87 22.79
CA ALA A 91 -7.55 -2.48 21.40
C ALA A 91 -8.84 -2.85 20.65
N ASP A 92 -9.17 -2.07 19.64
CA ASP A 92 -10.18 -2.39 18.63
C ASP A 92 -9.61 -3.28 17.54
N VAL A 93 -8.32 -3.07 17.25
CA VAL A 93 -7.58 -3.80 16.24
C VAL A 93 -6.24 -4.25 16.82
N VAL A 94 -5.89 -5.52 16.66
CA VAL A 94 -4.54 -6.05 16.88
C VAL A 94 -3.95 -6.38 15.52
N VAL A 95 -2.71 -5.95 15.28
CA VAL A 95 -1.98 -6.25 14.03
C VAL A 95 -0.65 -6.91 14.38
N GLU A 96 -0.36 -8.01 13.74
CA GLU A 96 0.92 -8.74 13.92
C GLU A 96 1.42 -9.33 12.59
N ASN A 97 2.72 -9.58 12.50
CA ASN A 97 3.34 -10.26 11.35
C ASN A 97 4.49 -11.20 11.79
N PHE A 98 4.30 -11.83 12.92
CA PHE A 98 5.22 -12.88 13.39
C PHE A 98 4.98 -14.20 12.66
N ARG A 99 5.90 -15.12 12.85
CA ARG A 99 5.67 -16.51 12.41
C ARG A 99 4.50 -17.11 13.18
N PRO A 100 3.64 -17.90 12.51
CA PRO A 100 2.57 -18.63 13.19
C PRO A 100 3.07 -19.37 14.43
N GLY A 101 2.30 -19.32 15.52
CA GLY A 101 2.65 -19.88 16.82
C GLY A 101 3.35 -18.93 17.79
N VAL A 102 3.90 -17.81 17.31
CA VAL A 102 4.61 -16.85 18.20
C VAL A 102 3.63 -16.11 19.10
N MET A 103 2.57 -15.53 18.55
CA MET A 103 1.57 -14.80 19.34
C MET A 103 0.81 -15.74 20.28
N GLU A 104 0.54 -16.96 19.83
CA GLU A 104 -0.05 -18.05 20.62
C GLU A 104 0.81 -18.36 21.85
N SER A 105 2.14 -18.42 21.70
CA SER A 105 3.06 -18.72 22.80
C SER A 105 3.03 -17.68 23.93
N PHE A 106 2.58 -16.47 23.62
CA PHE A 106 2.43 -15.37 24.58
C PHE A 106 0.99 -15.17 25.05
N GLY A 107 0.01 -15.91 24.51
CA GLY A 107 -1.42 -15.70 24.78
C GLY A 107 -1.88 -14.33 24.28
N LEU A 108 -1.35 -13.91 23.13
CA LEU A 108 -1.66 -12.66 22.40
C LEU A 108 -2.34 -12.91 21.05
N ASP A 109 -2.64 -14.17 20.77
CA ASP A 109 -3.40 -14.62 19.61
C ASP A 109 -4.89 -14.29 19.73
N GLU A 110 -5.61 -14.44 18.63
CA GLU A 110 -7.04 -14.15 18.57
C GLU A 110 -7.86 -14.96 19.58
N ASP A 111 -7.61 -16.28 19.68
CA ASP A 111 -8.36 -17.19 20.54
C ASP A 111 -8.19 -16.84 22.02
N SER A 112 -7.00 -16.36 22.40
CA SER A 112 -6.72 -15.90 23.76
C SER A 112 -7.36 -14.55 24.09
N LEU A 113 -7.46 -13.64 23.12
CA LEU A 113 -7.94 -12.25 23.32
C LEU A 113 -9.45 -12.09 23.13
N ARG A 114 -10.05 -12.83 22.21
CA ARG A 114 -11.47 -12.72 21.82
C ARG A 114 -12.47 -12.95 22.94
N PRO A 115 -12.27 -13.89 23.90
CA PRO A 115 -13.20 -14.08 25.03
C PRO A 115 -13.38 -12.81 25.87
N GLY A 116 -12.31 -12.02 26.03
CA GLY A 116 -12.35 -10.75 26.75
C GLY A 116 -12.76 -9.54 25.88
N ASN A 117 -12.71 -9.68 24.57
CA ASN A 117 -13.02 -8.62 23.60
C ASN A 117 -13.72 -9.20 22.35
N PRO A 118 -15.02 -9.52 22.40
CA PRO A 118 -15.75 -10.11 21.27
C PRO A 118 -15.79 -9.23 20.01
N GLY A 119 -15.56 -7.92 20.15
CA GLY A 119 -15.49 -6.97 19.05
C GLY A 119 -14.09 -6.81 18.44
N LEU A 120 -13.10 -7.58 18.88
CA LEU A 120 -11.72 -7.47 18.40
C LEU A 120 -11.59 -7.82 16.92
N VAL A 121 -11.00 -6.92 16.15
CA VAL A 121 -10.47 -7.19 14.83
C VAL A 121 -9.01 -7.62 14.98
N TYR A 122 -8.68 -8.84 14.56
CA TYR A 122 -7.33 -9.40 14.66
C TYR A 122 -6.74 -9.57 13.27
N CYS A 123 -5.73 -8.78 12.91
CA CYS A 123 -5.06 -8.84 11.61
C CYS A 123 -3.71 -9.56 11.71
N SER A 124 -3.60 -10.70 11.03
CA SER A 124 -2.37 -11.48 10.93
C SER A 124 -1.81 -11.42 9.52
N ILE A 125 -0.56 -10.99 9.37
CA ILE A 125 0.14 -10.88 8.09
C ILE A 125 1.24 -11.92 8.04
N THR A 126 1.21 -12.80 7.04
CA THR A 126 2.18 -13.88 6.88
C THR A 126 2.88 -13.81 5.52
N GLY A 127 4.00 -14.53 5.35
CA GLY A 127 4.66 -14.63 4.04
C GLY A 127 3.88 -15.53 3.07
N PHE A 128 3.46 -16.71 3.54
CA PHE A 128 2.95 -17.81 2.73
C PHE A 128 1.72 -18.50 3.35
N GLY A 129 0.95 -17.78 4.13
CA GLY A 129 -0.21 -18.34 4.85
C GLY A 129 0.20 -19.10 6.13
N ARG A 130 -0.81 -19.66 6.83
CA ARG A 130 -0.68 -20.27 8.16
C ARG A 130 -0.59 -21.78 8.15
N GLU A 131 -0.84 -22.41 7.01
CA GLU A 131 -0.87 -23.86 6.82
C GLU A 131 0.51 -24.39 6.38
N ALA A 132 0.58 -24.99 5.21
CA ALA A 132 1.81 -25.56 4.65
C ALA A 132 2.96 -24.53 4.48
N GLY A 133 2.63 -23.26 4.29
CA GLY A 133 3.59 -22.17 4.17
C GLY A 133 4.10 -21.58 5.47
N ALA A 134 3.57 -21.97 6.63
CA ALA A 134 3.84 -21.35 7.94
C ALA A 134 5.33 -21.32 8.33
N GLY A 135 6.10 -22.30 7.90
CA GLY A 135 7.54 -22.41 8.17
C GLY A 135 8.44 -21.59 7.25
N LEU A 136 7.90 -21.03 6.16
CA LEU A 136 8.68 -20.30 5.17
C LEU A 136 8.94 -18.84 5.62
N PRO A 137 10.15 -18.30 5.40
CA PRO A 137 10.46 -16.91 5.74
C PRO A 137 9.78 -15.95 4.75
N GLY A 138 8.98 -15.01 5.27
CA GLY A 138 8.22 -14.04 4.48
C GLY A 138 8.94 -12.71 4.31
N TYR A 139 9.89 -12.63 3.36
CA TYR A 139 10.52 -11.37 2.96
C TYR A 139 10.08 -10.97 1.55
N ASP A 140 9.86 -9.69 1.34
CA ASP A 140 9.43 -9.12 0.05
C ASP A 140 10.24 -9.64 -1.15
N LEU A 141 11.57 -9.54 -1.09
CA LEU A 141 12.45 -10.01 -2.17
C LEU A 141 12.26 -11.50 -2.49
N LEU A 142 12.12 -12.32 -1.45
CA LEU A 142 11.90 -13.76 -1.64
C LEU A 142 10.55 -14.01 -2.32
N VAL A 143 9.50 -13.30 -1.88
CA VAL A 143 8.17 -13.45 -2.48
C VAL A 143 8.12 -12.91 -3.90
N GLN A 144 8.81 -11.81 -4.23
CA GLN A 144 8.97 -11.36 -5.62
C GLN A 144 9.60 -12.45 -6.51
N ALA A 145 10.56 -13.19 -5.98
CA ALA A 145 11.22 -14.26 -6.71
C ALA A 145 10.30 -15.49 -6.90
N VAL A 146 9.80 -16.07 -5.81
CA VAL A 146 9.00 -17.31 -5.87
C VAL A 146 7.58 -17.10 -6.38
N GLY A 147 7.04 -15.89 -6.24
CA GLY A 147 5.70 -15.48 -6.70
C GLY A 147 5.63 -15.06 -8.16
N GLY A 148 6.74 -15.16 -8.91
CA GLY A 148 6.76 -14.98 -10.37
C GLY A 148 6.96 -13.53 -10.84
N LEU A 149 6.92 -12.50 -9.98
CA LEU A 149 7.10 -11.11 -10.41
C LEU A 149 8.46 -10.87 -11.05
N MET A 150 9.54 -11.43 -10.50
CA MET A 150 10.87 -11.30 -11.08
C MET A 150 11.01 -12.01 -12.43
N SER A 151 10.23 -13.05 -12.71
CA SER A 151 10.25 -13.77 -13.98
C SER A 151 9.78 -12.92 -15.16
N ILE A 152 8.96 -11.89 -14.90
CA ILE A 152 8.38 -10.97 -15.89
C ILE A 152 8.99 -9.57 -15.85
N THR A 153 9.90 -9.29 -14.89
CA THR A 153 10.51 -7.98 -14.68
C THR A 153 11.98 -7.99 -15.09
N GLY A 154 12.39 -6.98 -15.88
CA GLY A 154 13.76 -6.84 -16.40
C GLY A 154 13.84 -6.91 -17.92
N ALA A 155 15.05 -6.72 -18.46
CA ALA A 155 15.31 -6.81 -19.89
C ALA A 155 15.03 -8.23 -20.43
N PRO A 156 14.60 -8.37 -21.71
CA PRO A 156 14.31 -9.68 -22.28
C PRO A 156 15.47 -10.68 -22.16
N ASP A 157 16.67 -10.22 -22.45
CA ASP A 157 17.90 -11.02 -22.44
C ASP A 157 18.73 -10.82 -21.17
N GLY A 158 18.19 -10.10 -20.16
CA GLY A 158 18.87 -9.83 -18.90
C GLY A 158 18.45 -10.78 -17.78
N ASP A 159 19.05 -10.58 -16.60
CA ASP A 159 18.67 -11.30 -15.39
C ASP A 159 17.26 -10.91 -14.90
N PRO A 160 16.53 -11.81 -14.22
CA PRO A 160 15.32 -11.47 -13.50
C PRO A 160 15.59 -10.32 -12.50
N SER A 161 14.76 -9.29 -12.52
CA SER A 161 14.96 -8.10 -11.71
C SER A 161 13.83 -7.91 -10.70
N LYS A 162 14.18 -7.53 -9.46
CA LYS A 162 13.19 -7.08 -8.49
C LYS A 162 12.70 -5.67 -8.83
N VAL A 163 11.52 -5.31 -8.35
CA VAL A 163 11.07 -3.91 -8.33
C VAL A 163 11.92 -3.10 -7.35
N GLY A 164 12.14 -1.82 -7.63
CA GLY A 164 13.04 -0.95 -6.87
C GLY A 164 12.63 -0.68 -5.42
N VAL A 165 11.38 -0.99 -5.05
CA VAL A 165 10.83 -0.89 -3.69
C VAL A 165 10.33 -2.24 -3.22
N ALA A 166 10.05 -2.39 -1.91
CA ALA A 166 9.39 -3.58 -1.34
C ALA A 166 7.89 -3.59 -1.71
N LEU A 167 7.61 -3.82 -3.01
CA LEU A 167 6.27 -3.67 -3.58
C LEU A 167 5.27 -4.66 -2.99
N VAL A 168 5.71 -5.89 -2.72
CA VAL A 168 4.82 -6.93 -2.17
C VAL A 168 4.39 -6.59 -0.76
N ASP A 169 5.30 -6.07 0.07
CA ASP A 169 4.97 -5.57 1.40
C ASP A 169 3.94 -4.43 1.34
N ILE A 170 4.11 -3.48 0.41
CA ILE A 170 3.17 -2.35 0.24
C ILE A 170 1.79 -2.87 -0.16
N LEU A 171 1.69 -3.77 -1.15
CA LEU A 171 0.44 -4.37 -1.60
C LEU A 171 -0.25 -5.15 -0.47
N THR A 172 0.54 -5.91 0.30
CA THR A 172 0.05 -6.66 1.46
C THR A 172 -0.46 -5.72 2.55
N GLY A 173 0.26 -4.63 2.82
CA GLY A 173 -0.16 -3.59 3.75
C GLY A 173 -1.47 -2.92 3.33
N GLN A 174 -1.66 -2.66 2.03
CA GLN A 174 -2.92 -2.13 1.49
C GLN A 174 -4.07 -3.14 1.63
N ASN A 175 -3.83 -4.43 1.37
CA ASN A 175 -4.82 -5.48 1.58
C ASN A 175 -5.18 -5.64 3.06
N ALA A 176 -4.19 -5.57 3.96
CA ALA A 176 -4.41 -5.60 5.39
C ALA A 176 -5.24 -4.40 5.88
N LEU A 177 -4.93 -3.18 5.40
CA LEU A 177 -5.72 -1.99 5.66
C LEU A 177 -7.18 -2.18 5.20
N ALA A 178 -7.39 -2.61 3.96
CA ALA A 178 -8.73 -2.86 3.42
C ALA A 178 -9.47 -3.92 4.25
N GLY A 179 -8.81 -5.03 4.59
CA GLY A 179 -9.37 -6.09 5.43
C GLY A 179 -9.78 -5.59 6.81
N MET A 180 -8.93 -4.81 7.47
CA MET A 180 -9.25 -4.21 8.77
C MET A 180 -10.45 -3.25 8.70
N LEU A 181 -10.52 -2.40 7.66
CA LEU A 181 -11.65 -1.49 7.47
C LEU A 181 -12.96 -2.25 7.20
N LEU A 182 -12.94 -3.31 6.40
CA LEU A 182 -14.09 -4.19 6.19
C LEU A 182 -14.53 -4.88 7.47
N ALA A 183 -13.58 -5.36 8.29
CA ALA A 183 -13.86 -6.00 9.56
C ALA A 183 -14.44 -5.01 10.59
N LEU A 184 -13.91 -3.79 10.66
CA LEU A 184 -14.47 -2.71 11.48
C LEU A 184 -15.90 -2.36 11.04
N ARG A 185 -16.15 -2.24 9.74
CA ARG A 185 -17.48 -1.99 9.19
C ARG A 185 -18.47 -3.11 9.53
N SER A 186 -18.04 -4.38 9.42
CA SER A 186 -18.83 -5.54 9.84
C SER A 186 -19.11 -5.52 11.33
N ARG A 187 -18.11 -5.16 12.14
CA ARG A 187 -18.27 -5.01 13.59
C ARG A 187 -19.31 -3.97 13.97
N ASP A 188 -19.30 -2.82 13.29
CA ASP A 188 -20.29 -1.76 13.55
C ASP A 188 -21.73 -2.22 13.33
N GLN A 189 -21.93 -3.19 12.43
CA GLN A 189 -23.25 -3.77 12.12
C GLN A 189 -23.63 -4.93 13.06
N THR A 190 -22.66 -5.75 13.45
CA THR A 190 -22.90 -7.03 14.12
C THR A 190 -22.53 -7.04 15.61
N GLY A 191 -21.75 -6.06 16.07
CA GLY A 191 -21.11 -6.04 17.37
C GLY A 191 -19.96 -7.04 17.54
N ARG A 192 -19.61 -7.82 16.49
CA ARG A 192 -18.60 -8.88 16.52
C ARG A 192 -17.39 -8.51 15.69
N GLY A 193 -16.21 -8.73 16.23
CA GLY A 193 -14.95 -8.61 15.50
C GLY A 193 -14.73 -9.76 14.53
N SER A 194 -13.67 -9.64 13.74
CA SER A 194 -13.28 -10.65 12.74
C SER A 194 -11.78 -10.86 12.76
N ARG A 195 -11.35 -12.05 12.34
CA ARG A 195 -9.98 -12.30 11.95
C ARG A 195 -9.79 -11.87 10.51
N VAL A 196 -8.67 -11.20 10.24
CA VAL A 196 -8.20 -10.79 8.93
C VAL A 196 -6.85 -11.46 8.70
N ASP A 197 -6.80 -12.45 7.84
CA ASP A 197 -5.56 -13.09 7.42
C ASP A 197 -5.17 -12.58 6.04
N VAL A 198 -3.94 -12.08 5.90
CA VAL A 198 -3.36 -11.63 4.65
C VAL A 198 -1.97 -12.23 4.49
N ASP A 199 -1.63 -12.66 3.30
CA ASP A 199 -0.28 -13.16 3.03
C ASP A 199 0.36 -12.45 1.83
N LEU A 200 1.70 -12.41 1.85
CA LEU A 200 2.50 -11.74 0.84
C LEU A 200 2.34 -12.41 -0.53
N LEU A 201 2.36 -13.75 -0.57
CA LEU A 201 2.25 -14.47 -1.82
C LEU A 201 0.88 -14.27 -2.47
N GLY A 202 -0.21 -14.43 -1.72
CA GLY A 202 -1.57 -14.21 -2.21
C GLY A 202 -1.77 -12.77 -2.70
N SER A 203 -1.24 -11.79 -1.94
CA SER A 203 -1.27 -10.38 -2.35
C SER A 203 -0.54 -10.14 -3.67
N LEU A 204 0.64 -10.77 -3.85
CA LEU A 204 1.38 -10.66 -5.11
C LEU A 204 0.64 -11.34 -6.26
N LEU A 205 0.15 -12.58 -6.09
CA LEU A 205 -0.54 -13.32 -7.16
C LEU A 205 -1.79 -12.57 -7.64
N ALA A 206 -2.54 -11.96 -6.73
CA ALA A 206 -3.67 -11.09 -7.10
C ALA A 206 -3.23 -9.85 -7.89
N ALA A 207 -2.07 -9.27 -7.56
CA ALA A 207 -1.52 -8.10 -8.24
C ALA A 207 -0.92 -8.39 -9.63
N LEU A 208 -0.61 -9.64 -9.97
CA LEU A 208 -0.17 -10.03 -11.32
C LEU A 208 -1.25 -9.84 -12.39
N THR A 209 -2.51 -9.67 -12.03
CA THR A 209 -3.65 -9.27 -12.87
C THR A 209 -3.69 -9.94 -14.26
N ASN A 210 -3.43 -9.18 -15.35
CA ASN A 210 -3.47 -9.67 -16.73
C ASN A 210 -2.44 -10.77 -17.01
N GLN A 211 -1.28 -10.74 -16.39
CA GLN A 211 -0.24 -11.78 -16.56
C GLN A 211 -0.68 -13.10 -15.91
N ALA A 212 -1.28 -13.03 -14.71
CA ALA A 212 -1.86 -14.19 -14.05
C ALA A 212 -3.05 -14.75 -14.88
N SER A 213 -3.97 -13.89 -15.31
CA SER A 213 -5.13 -14.28 -16.12
C SER A 213 -4.71 -14.94 -17.44
N SER A 214 -3.71 -14.40 -18.12
CA SER A 214 -3.16 -14.97 -19.35
C SER A 214 -2.58 -16.36 -19.09
N THR A 215 -1.77 -16.50 -18.05
CA THR A 215 -1.16 -17.78 -17.68
C THR A 215 -2.20 -18.85 -17.37
N LEU A 216 -3.21 -18.51 -16.57
CA LEU A 216 -4.28 -19.42 -16.20
C LEU A 216 -5.15 -19.81 -17.40
N ALA A 217 -5.38 -18.91 -18.35
CA ALA A 217 -6.19 -19.17 -19.53
C ALA A 217 -5.47 -20.01 -20.60
N THR A 218 -4.15 -19.80 -20.76
CA THR A 218 -3.39 -20.38 -21.88
C THR A 218 -2.43 -21.48 -21.45
N GLY A 219 -2.11 -21.60 -20.18
CA GLY A 219 -1.06 -22.48 -19.66
C GLY A 219 0.36 -22.03 -20.03
N THR A 220 0.52 -20.87 -20.69
CA THR A 220 1.81 -20.37 -21.16
C THR A 220 2.31 -19.27 -20.21
N PRO A 221 3.45 -19.46 -19.54
CA PRO A 221 4.01 -18.44 -18.68
C PRO A 221 4.52 -17.26 -19.52
N PRO A 222 4.31 -16.00 -19.05
CA PRO A 222 4.80 -14.82 -19.75
C PRO A 222 6.33 -14.70 -19.64
N ALA A 223 6.94 -14.08 -20.66
CA ALA A 223 8.36 -13.76 -20.67
C ALA A 223 8.62 -12.31 -20.25
N ARG A 224 9.87 -11.98 -19.95
CA ARG A 224 10.32 -10.60 -19.77
C ARG A 224 10.28 -9.86 -21.09
N LEU A 225 9.67 -8.69 -21.11
CA LEU A 225 9.55 -7.82 -22.28
C LEU A 225 10.23 -6.45 -22.08
N GLY A 226 11.07 -6.30 -21.06
CA GLY A 226 11.60 -5.00 -20.67
C GLY A 226 10.46 -4.04 -20.30
N ASN A 227 10.38 -2.92 -21.01
CA ASN A 227 9.33 -1.91 -20.81
C ASN A 227 8.14 -2.07 -21.77
N ALA A 228 8.13 -3.11 -22.63
CA ALA A 228 7.07 -3.27 -23.60
C ALA A 228 5.83 -3.96 -22.99
N HIS A 229 4.64 -3.46 -23.34
CA HIS A 229 3.38 -4.05 -22.89
C HIS A 229 3.10 -5.35 -23.68
N PRO A 230 2.64 -6.45 -23.06
CA PRO A 230 2.44 -7.73 -23.75
C PRO A 230 1.39 -7.66 -24.87
N SER A 231 0.33 -6.87 -24.73
CA SER A 231 -0.83 -6.88 -25.60
C SER A 231 -1.09 -5.55 -26.34
N ILE A 232 -0.23 -4.54 -26.18
CA ILE A 232 -0.40 -3.20 -26.79
C ILE A 232 0.93 -2.73 -27.36
N ALA A 233 0.91 -2.12 -28.56
CA ALA A 233 2.10 -1.57 -29.20
C ALA A 233 1.76 -0.31 -30.06
N PRO A 234 2.62 0.76 -30.00
CA PRO A 234 3.70 0.95 -29.04
C PRO A 234 3.19 1.35 -27.65
N TYR A 235 3.66 0.68 -26.62
CA TYR A 235 3.44 1.01 -25.22
C TYR A 235 4.72 0.62 -24.49
N GLU A 236 5.70 1.55 -24.50
CA GLU A 236 7.06 1.24 -24.07
C GLU A 236 7.94 2.48 -23.93
N LEU A 237 9.17 2.27 -23.48
CA LEU A 237 10.21 3.29 -23.35
C LEU A 237 10.97 3.47 -24.68
N PHE A 238 11.23 4.74 -25.04
CA PHE A 238 12.09 5.16 -26.13
C PHE A 238 13.17 6.13 -25.62
N HIS A 239 14.30 6.22 -26.35
CA HIS A 239 15.33 7.22 -26.11
C HIS A 239 15.09 8.40 -27.05
N ALA A 240 14.92 9.59 -26.47
CA ALA A 240 14.94 10.86 -27.17
C ALA A 240 16.40 11.36 -27.33
N ALA A 241 16.58 12.57 -27.83
CA ALA A 241 17.92 13.11 -28.05
C ALA A 241 18.72 13.33 -26.74
N ASP A 242 18.03 13.53 -25.62
CA ASP A 242 18.62 13.92 -24.33
C ASP A 242 18.35 12.94 -23.20
N ARG A 243 17.20 12.26 -23.17
CA ARG A 243 16.81 11.32 -22.12
C ARG A 243 15.70 10.38 -22.58
N GLU A 244 15.29 9.49 -21.70
CA GLU A 244 14.21 8.54 -21.95
C GLU A 244 12.83 9.19 -21.81
N LEU A 245 11.90 8.71 -22.66
CA LEU A 245 10.47 8.96 -22.56
C LEU A 245 9.68 7.67 -22.70
N VAL A 246 8.50 7.65 -22.14
CA VAL A 246 7.51 6.57 -22.31
C VAL A 246 6.43 7.07 -23.25
N VAL A 247 6.03 6.23 -24.20
CA VAL A 247 4.88 6.44 -25.09
C VAL A 247 3.84 5.34 -24.81
N ALA A 248 2.56 5.71 -24.67
CA ALA A 248 1.47 4.78 -24.39
C ALA A 248 0.33 4.95 -25.41
N VAL A 249 0.39 4.19 -26.50
CA VAL A 249 -0.63 4.22 -27.56
C VAL A 249 -1.64 3.09 -27.35
N GLY A 250 -2.80 3.41 -26.82
CA GLY A 250 -3.80 2.42 -26.38
C GLY A 250 -4.76 1.92 -27.46
N ASN A 251 -4.83 2.56 -28.65
CA ASN A 251 -5.74 2.18 -29.73
C ASN A 251 -5.29 2.71 -31.10
N ASP A 252 -5.93 2.23 -32.17
CA ASP A 252 -5.53 2.54 -33.56
C ASP A 252 -5.68 4.04 -33.91
N ARG A 253 -6.69 4.72 -33.36
CA ARG A 253 -6.84 6.18 -33.56
C ARG A 253 -5.68 6.95 -32.93
N GLN A 254 -5.26 6.57 -31.73
CA GLN A 254 -4.07 7.16 -31.10
C GLN A 254 -2.80 6.82 -31.86
N PHE A 255 -2.71 5.61 -32.46
CA PHE A 255 -1.57 5.25 -33.31
C PHE A 255 -1.47 6.13 -34.54
N ALA A 256 -2.58 6.41 -35.21
CA ALA A 256 -2.60 7.32 -36.36
C ALA A 256 -2.16 8.75 -35.97
N ALA A 257 -2.63 9.25 -34.84
CA ALA A 257 -2.23 10.55 -34.30
C ALA A 257 -0.74 10.59 -33.90
N PHE A 258 -0.26 9.53 -33.28
CA PHE A 258 1.14 9.34 -32.93
C PHE A 258 2.05 9.33 -34.16
N ALA A 259 1.73 8.50 -35.18
CA ALA A 259 2.46 8.39 -36.42
C ALA A 259 2.55 9.75 -37.17
N ALA A 260 1.45 10.51 -37.20
CA ALA A 260 1.44 11.87 -37.75
C ALA A 260 2.32 12.84 -36.96
N ALA A 261 2.27 12.80 -35.61
CA ALA A 261 3.04 13.69 -34.74
C ALA A 261 4.57 13.47 -34.86
N ILE A 262 5.00 12.24 -35.12
CA ILE A 262 6.41 11.89 -35.32
C ILE A 262 6.85 11.94 -36.80
N ALA A 263 6.02 12.54 -37.68
CA ALA A 263 6.26 12.68 -39.13
C ALA A 263 6.38 11.35 -39.91
N LEU A 264 5.73 10.29 -39.45
CA LEU A 264 5.64 8.96 -40.08
C LEU A 264 4.18 8.53 -40.37
N PRO A 265 3.31 9.38 -40.97
CA PRO A 265 1.88 9.12 -41.08
C PRO A 265 1.53 7.85 -41.87
N ALA A 266 2.43 7.41 -42.78
CA ALA A 266 2.24 6.20 -43.58
C ALA A 266 2.15 4.91 -42.72
N LEU A 267 2.72 4.90 -41.51
CA LEU A 267 2.64 3.76 -40.63
C LEU A 267 1.19 3.43 -40.22
N ALA A 268 0.32 4.42 -40.17
CA ALA A 268 -1.09 4.22 -39.77
C ALA A 268 -1.90 3.40 -40.78
N THR A 269 -1.47 3.36 -42.05
CA THR A 269 -2.13 2.62 -43.14
C THR A 269 -1.33 1.42 -43.61
N ASP A 270 -0.12 1.21 -43.07
CA ASP A 270 0.69 0.02 -43.36
C ASP A 270 0.04 -1.21 -42.75
N ALA A 271 -0.22 -2.25 -43.52
CA ALA A 271 -0.89 -3.47 -43.09
C ALA A 271 -0.18 -4.15 -41.91
N ARG A 272 1.13 -3.97 -41.76
CA ARG A 272 1.92 -4.50 -40.65
C ARG A 272 1.60 -3.80 -39.31
N PHE A 273 1.03 -2.56 -39.34
CA PHE A 273 0.88 -1.70 -38.17
C PHE A 273 -0.51 -1.09 -38.02
N ALA A 274 -1.40 -1.26 -38.99
CA ALA A 274 -2.72 -0.63 -39.02
C ALA A 274 -3.63 -1.00 -37.81
N THR A 275 -3.49 -2.23 -37.30
CA THR A 275 -4.24 -2.69 -36.11
C THR A 275 -3.30 -2.95 -34.94
N ASN A 276 -3.82 -2.90 -33.71
CA ASN A 276 -3.03 -3.22 -32.53
C ASN A 276 -2.46 -4.65 -32.57
N GLU A 277 -3.24 -5.63 -33.03
CA GLU A 277 -2.79 -7.02 -33.17
C GLU A 277 -1.59 -7.10 -34.14
N ALA A 278 -1.68 -6.46 -35.30
CA ALA A 278 -0.61 -6.40 -36.27
C ALA A 278 0.66 -5.71 -35.69
N ARG A 279 0.49 -4.61 -34.93
CA ARG A 279 1.63 -3.94 -34.28
C ARG A 279 2.29 -4.82 -33.20
N VAL A 280 1.51 -5.54 -32.40
CA VAL A 280 2.05 -6.49 -31.42
C VAL A 280 2.83 -7.61 -32.10
N GLY A 281 2.30 -8.16 -33.21
CA GLY A 281 2.98 -9.19 -33.98
C GLY A 281 4.26 -8.71 -34.65
N ASN A 282 4.32 -7.43 -35.06
CA ASN A 282 5.47 -6.83 -35.76
C ASN A 282 6.22 -5.81 -34.89
N ARG A 283 6.21 -5.99 -33.56
CA ARG A 283 6.74 -5.04 -32.57
C ARG A 283 8.19 -4.64 -32.84
N ALA A 284 9.06 -5.60 -33.11
CA ALA A 284 10.48 -5.33 -33.34
C ALA A 284 10.69 -4.42 -34.56
N GLU A 285 9.98 -4.69 -35.64
CA GLU A 285 10.05 -3.88 -36.87
C GLU A 285 9.47 -2.47 -36.64
N LEU A 286 8.34 -2.37 -35.98
CA LEU A 286 7.75 -1.09 -35.60
C LEU A 286 8.71 -0.26 -34.76
N ARG A 287 9.32 -0.87 -33.72
CA ARG A 287 10.30 -0.20 -32.86
C ARG A 287 11.50 0.32 -33.63
N ALA A 288 12.01 -0.45 -34.60
CA ALA A 288 13.13 -0.07 -35.44
C ALA A 288 12.83 1.19 -36.32
N LEU A 289 11.56 1.39 -36.69
CA LEU A 289 11.11 2.58 -37.41
C LEU A 289 10.88 3.78 -36.49
N LEU A 290 10.35 3.56 -35.29
CA LEU A 290 9.99 4.62 -34.34
C LEU A 290 11.23 5.19 -33.62
N ALA A 291 12.19 4.37 -33.24
CA ALA A 291 13.31 4.78 -32.42
C ALA A 291 14.15 5.92 -33.04
N PRO A 292 14.54 5.89 -34.33
CA PRO A 292 15.28 6.99 -34.95
C PRO A 292 14.48 8.30 -35.00
N ALA A 293 13.16 8.22 -35.25
CA ALA A 293 12.30 9.38 -35.27
C ALA A 293 12.23 10.08 -33.90
N LEU A 294 12.05 9.29 -32.83
CA LEU A 294 11.99 9.81 -31.46
C LEU A 294 13.36 10.31 -30.95
N ALA A 295 14.46 9.76 -31.42
CA ALA A 295 15.81 10.23 -31.08
C ALA A 295 16.17 11.59 -31.68
N SER A 296 15.34 12.14 -32.58
CA SER A 296 15.66 13.37 -33.33
C SER A 296 15.41 14.68 -32.54
N ARG A 297 14.73 14.64 -31.39
CA ARG A 297 14.34 15.83 -30.61
C ARG A 297 14.44 15.53 -29.11
N PRO A 298 14.55 16.57 -28.25
CA PRO A 298 14.48 16.42 -26.82
C PRO A 298 13.17 15.78 -26.34
N ALA A 299 13.24 15.00 -25.25
CA ALA A 299 12.09 14.29 -24.69
C ALA A 299 10.94 15.22 -24.29
N ALA A 300 11.25 16.39 -23.72
CA ALA A 300 10.24 17.37 -23.32
C ALA A 300 9.43 17.90 -24.52
N ASP A 301 10.11 18.15 -25.65
CA ASP A 301 9.45 18.59 -26.89
C ASP A 301 8.51 17.53 -27.45
N TRP A 302 8.89 16.25 -27.31
CA TRP A 302 8.03 15.12 -27.68
C TRP A 302 6.81 15.01 -26.77
N VAL A 303 6.99 15.12 -25.46
CA VAL A 303 5.87 15.07 -24.49
C VAL A 303 4.85 16.18 -24.80
N GLU A 304 5.32 17.39 -25.10
CA GLU A 304 4.44 18.49 -25.49
C GLU A 304 3.73 18.23 -26.83
N ALA A 305 4.46 17.81 -27.86
CA ALA A 305 3.91 17.56 -29.20
C ALA A 305 2.88 16.41 -29.18
N LEU A 306 3.20 15.31 -28.48
CA LEU A 306 2.31 14.16 -28.32
C LEU A 306 1.09 14.51 -27.47
N GLY A 307 1.26 15.32 -26.42
CA GLY A 307 0.16 15.85 -25.62
C GLY A 307 -0.86 16.65 -26.45
N ARG A 308 -0.38 17.54 -27.35
CA ARG A 308 -1.25 18.25 -28.31
C ARG A 308 -1.99 17.29 -29.24
N ALA A 309 -1.36 16.18 -29.61
CA ALA A 309 -1.97 15.13 -30.44
C ALA A 309 -2.87 14.17 -29.63
N ARG A 310 -3.04 14.39 -28.31
CA ARG A 310 -3.76 13.52 -27.37
C ARG A 310 -3.23 12.08 -27.33
N VAL A 311 -1.92 11.94 -27.46
CA VAL A 311 -1.20 10.70 -27.30
C VAL A 311 -0.48 10.76 -25.95
N PRO A 312 -0.75 9.84 -25.02
CA PRO A 312 -0.08 9.80 -23.73
C PRO A 312 1.43 9.56 -23.89
N ALA A 313 2.22 10.44 -23.31
CA ALA A 313 3.67 10.32 -23.23
C ALA A 313 4.16 10.99 -21.93
N GLY A 314 5.31 10.57 -21.43
CA GLY A 314 5.88 11.11 -20.20
C GLY A 314 7.39 10.91 -20.14
N LEU A 315 8.05 11.77 -19.39
CA LEU A 315 9.48 11.65 -19.09
C LEU A 315 9.72 10.54 -18.06
N VAL A 316 10.85 9.85 -18.15
CA VAL A 316 11.32 9.00 -17.06
C VAL A 316 12.01 9.92 -16.04
N ASN A 317 11.29 10.22 -14.97
CA ASN A 317 11.75 11.10 -13.90
C ASN A 317 12.53 10.34 -12.83
N SER A 318 13.53 10.99 -12.25
CA SER A 318 14.07 10.60 -10.94
C SER A 318 13.01 10.78 -9.85
N VAL A 319 13.20 10.16 -8.68
CA VAL A 319 12.27 10.34 -7.54
C VAL A 319 12.14 11.81 -7.14
N ALA A 320 13.21 12.59 -7.18
CA ALA A 320 13.17 14.03 -6.87
C ALA A 320 12.36 14.82 -7.92
N GLU A 321 12.57 14.55 -9.20
CA GLU A 321 11.79 15.16 -10.29
C GLU A 321 10.30 14.76 -10.21
N ALA A 322 9.99 13.52 -9.79
CA ALA A 322 8.61 13.08 -9.63
C ALA A 322 7.88 13.84 -8.52
N PHE A 323 8.54 14.13 -7.38
CA PHE A 323 7.97 14.99 -6.35
C PHE A 323 7.74 16.42 -6.86
N ALA A 324 8.73 17.02 -7.55
CA ALA A 324 8.58 18.34 -8.13
C ALA A 324 7.45 18.39 -9.15
N PHE A 325 7.33 17.38 -10.01
CA PHE A 325 6.24 17.28 -10.98
C PHE A 325 4.87 17.17 -10.30
N ALA A 326 4.74 16.36 -9.25
CA ALA A 326 3.51 16.23 -8.49
C ALA A 326 3.09 17.56 -7.83
N ASP A 327 4.05 18.37 -7.36
CA ASP A 327 3.79 19.72 -6.83
C ASP A 327 3.22 20.64 -7.92
N THR A 328 3.74 20.60 -9.16
CA THR A 328 3.19 21.39 -10.29
C THR A 328 1.74 21.05 -10.62
N LEU A 329 1.32 19.82 -10.29
CA LEU A 329 -0.06 19.34 -10.46
C LEU A 329 -0.95 19.66 -9.25
N GLY A 330 -0.43 20.31 -8.20
CA GLY A 330 -1.18 20.63 -6.97
C GLY A 330 -1.48 19.42 -6.09
N LEU A 331 -0.73 18.32 -6.23
CA LEU A 331 -0.98 17.09 -5.49
C LEU A 331 -0.45 17.13 -4.04
N SER A 332 0.40 18.12 -3.69
CA SER A 332 1.01 18.25 -2.36
C SER A 332 1.58 16.91 -1.85
N PRO A 333 2.58 16.35 -2.55
CA PRO A 333 3.01 14.96 -2.33
C PRO A 333 3.84 14.79 -1.06
N VAL A 334 4.24 15.86 -0.39
CA VAL A 334 5.08 15.85 0.81
C VAL A 334 4.35 16.49 1.97
N VAL A 335 4.45 15.83 3.12
CA VAL A 335 3.98 16.38 4.41
C VAL A 335 5.15 16.58 5.35
N GLU A 336 5.06 17.60 6.17
CA GLU A 336 5.97 17.84 7.28
C GLU A 336 5.21 17.65 8.59
N THR A 337 5.70 16.74 9.42
CA THR A 337 5.19 16.52 10.77
C THR A 337 6.15 17.12 11.77
N ARG A 338 5.63 17.72 12.84
CA ARG A 338 6.45 18.30 13.90
C ARG A 338 5.89 17.96 15.27
N ASP A 339 6.73 17.46 16.14
CA ASP A 339 6.41 17.29 17.55
C ASP A 339 6.59 18.64 18.28
N PRO A 340 5.53 19.24 18.82
CA PRO A 340 5.60 20.53 19.50
C PRO A 340 6.39 20.48 20.81
N ALA A 341 6.49 19.32 21.46
CA ALA A 341 7.18 19.16 22.74
C ALA A 341 8.70 19.05 22.57
N THR A 342 9.15 18.34 21.55
CA THR A 342 10.58 18.07 21.31
C THR A 342 11.18 18.93 20.20
N GLY A 343 10.33 19.51 19.34
CA GLY A 343 10.75 20.23 18.14
C GLY A 343 11.22 19.32 16.98
N ARG A 344 11.24 17.99 17.17
CA ARG A 344 11.56 17.04 16.09
C ARG A 344 10.61 17.22 14.92
N SER A 345 11.14 17.12 13.71
CA SER A 345 10.34 17.17 12.50
C SER A 345 10.72 16.04 11.53
N SER A 346 9.80 15.68 10.66
CA SER A 346 10.03 14.68 9.62
C SER A 346 9.28 15.06 8.36
N ARG A 347 9.95 14.97 7.21
CA ARG A 347 9.33 15.15 5.90
C ARG A 347 9.13 13.79 5.25
N GLN A 348 7.91 13.51 4.78
CA GLN A 348 7.52 12.20 4.29
C GLN A 348 6.53 12.32 3.13
N PRO A 349 6.39 11.28 2.28
CA PRO A 349 5.28 11.23 1.33
C PRO A 349 3.93 11.33 2.04
N ALA A 350 3.04 12.17 1.51
CA ALA A 350 1.67 12.27 2.00
C ALA A 350 0.89 10.97 1.72
N THR A 351 -0.14 10.70 2.52
CA THR A 351 -1.11 9.66 2.13
C THR A 351 -1.85 10.08 0.86
N PRO A 352 -2.03 9.18 -0.12
CA PRO A 352 -2.69 9.53 -1.38
C PRO A 352 -4.22 9.59 -1.26
N ILE A 353 -4.79 9.08 -0.17
CA ILE A 353 -6.24 9.06 0.04
C ILE A 353 -6.70 10.43 0.54
N ARG A 354 -7.69 11.01 -0.13
CA ARG A 354 -8.30 12.29 0.22
C ARG A 354 -9.79 12.09 0.44
N LEU A 355 -10.24 12.33 1.66
CA LEU A 355 -11.65 12.41 2.02
C LEU A 355 -12.00 13.88 2.22
N ASP A 356 -13.05 14.36 1.58
CA ASP A 356 -13.50 15.76 1.66
C ASP A 356 -14.06 16.11 3.03
N THR A 357 -14.67 15.14 3.71
CA THR A 357 -15.32 15.32 5.03
C THR A 357 -14.40 15.01 6.21
N ALA A 358 -13.32 14.24 5.99
CA ALA A 358 -12.39 13.82 7.03
C ALA A 358 -10.97 13.62 6.42
N PRO A 359 -10.27 14.70 6.13
CA PRO A 359 -8.95 14.64 5.52
C PRO A 359 -7.96 13.91 6.45
N ALA A 360 -6.95 13.28 5.84
CA ALA A 360 -5.86 12.68 6.60
C ALA A 360 -5.08 13.76 7.37
N GLU A 361 -4.69 13.44 8.60
CA GLU A 361 -3.91 14.31 9.47
C GLU A 361 -2.52 13.74 9.69
N HIS A 362 -1.51 14.55 9.43
CA HIS A 362 -0.11 14.21 9.67
C HIS A 362 0.37 14.99 10.89
N ARG A 363 0.16 14.41 12.09
CA ARG A 363 0.25 15.12 13.39
C ARG A 363 1.65 15.05 14.00
N THR A 364 2.23 13.84 14.06
CA THR A 364 3.48 13.62 14.78
C THR A 364 4.52 12.90 13.92
N PRO A 365 5.82 13.22 14.08
CA PRO A 365 6.88 12.45 13.44
C PRO A 365 6.94 11.02 13.97
N PRO A 366 7.67 10.12 13.28
CA PRO A 366 7.89 8.75 13.76
C PRO A 366 8.47 8.76 15.18
N PRO A 367 7.97 7.90 16.10
CA PRO A 367 8.38 7.92 17.49
C PRO A 367 9.81 7.36 17.70
N LEU A 368 10.51 7.88 18.69
CA LEU A 368 11.71 7.22 19.21
C LEU A 368 11.32 5.91 19.91
N LEU A 369 12.27 4.99 20.06
CA LEU A 369 12.02 3.73 20.74
C LEU A 369 11.61 3.97 22.19
N GLY A 370 10.41 3.48 22.54
CA GLY A 370 9.87 3.59 23.89
C GLY A 370 9.46 4.99 24.34
N GLU A 371 9.42 5.96 23.45
CA GLU A 371 9.12 7.37 23.73
C GLU A 371 7.87 7.56 24.60
N HIS A 372 6.89 6.66 24.47
CA HIS A 372 5.60 6.76 25.14
C HIS A 372 5.41 5.73 26.26
N THR A 373 6.41 4.93 26.60
CA THR A 373 6.27 3.80 27.54
C THR A 373 5.85 4.25 28.95
N ALA A 374 6.52 5.25 29.53
CA ALA A 374 6.20 5.74 30.86
C ALA A 374 4.80 6.34 30.91
N ARG A 375 4.55 7.29 30.03
CA ARG A 375 3.25 7.98 29.93
C ARG A 375 2.09 6.99 29.70
N TRP A 376 2.28 5.99 28.83
CA TRP A 376 1.26 4.99 28.60
C TRP A 376 0.94 4.16 29.84
N ARG A 377 1.97 3.81 30.66
CA ARG A 377 1.76 3.07 31.92
C ARG A 377 0.95 3.86 32.92
N ASP A 378 1.16 5.19 32.96
CA ASP A 378 0.44 6.09 33.88
C ASP A 378 -1.02 6.34 33.40
N GLU A 379 -1.24 6.44 32.11
CA GLU A 379 -2.56 6.77 31.50
C GLU A 379 -3.35 5.54 31.03
N ALA A 380 -2.82 4.30 31.26
CA ALA A 380 -3.40 3.11 30.68
C ALA A 380 -4.89 2.97 31.01
N PRO A 381 -5.77 2.91 29.99
CA PRO A 381 -7.20 2.77 30.18
C PRO A 381 -7.52 1.46 30.91
N GLY A 382 -8.47 1.50 31.85
CA GLY A 382 -9.04 0.30 32.44
C GLY A 382 -9.73 -0.59 31.40
N PRO A 383 -10.09 -1.83 31.79
CA PRO A 383 -10.81 -2.73 30.90
C PRO A 383 -12.09 -2.07 30.38
N ARG A 384 -12.42 -2.33 29.10
CA ARG A 384 -13.66 -1.82 28.49
C ARG A 384 -14.87 -2.39 29.23
N THR A 385 -15.72 -1.52 29.73
CA THR A 385 -17.09 -1.91 30.08
C THR A 385 -17.87 -2.03 28.78
N SER A 386 -18.47 -3.20 28.50
CA SER A 386 -19.27 -3.45 27.31
C SER A 386 -20.48 -2.50 27.32
N THR A 387 -20.40 -1.41 26.58
CA THR A 387 -21.60 -0.63 26.24
C THR A 387 -22.24 -1.31 25.03
N THR A 388 -23.23 -2.14 25.28
CA THR A 388 -24.15 -2.61 24.24
C THR A 388 -24.84 -1.38 23.65
N PRO A 389 -24.83 -1.17 22.32
CA PRO A 389 -25.60 -0.09 21.73
C PRO A 389 -27.08 -0.36 21.99
N THR A 390 -27.74 0.51 22.76
CA THR A 390 -29.17 0.47 22.89
C THR A 390 -29.79 0.90 21.57
N THR A 391 -30.21 -0.07 20.77
CA THR A 391 -31.00 0.20 19.57
C THR A 391 -32.37 0.71 20.04
N THR A 392 -32.58 2.01 20.06
CA THR A 392 -33.89 2.61 20.24
C THR A 392 -34.67 2.37 18.95
N ALA A 393 -35.39 1.26 18.89
CA ALA A 393 -36.39 1.03 17.85
C ALA A 393 -37.53 2.02 18.08
N THR A 394 -37.57 3.08 17.30
CA THR A 394 -38.73 3.98 17.20
C THR A 394 -39.80 3.23 16.44
N ALA A 395 -40.73 2.60 17.17
CA ALA A 395 -41.93 2.03 16.61
C ALA A 395 -42.84 3.18 16.17
N THR A 396 -42.89 3.45 14.89
CA THR A 396 -43.93 4.32 14.29
C THR A 396 -45.22 3.53 14.21
N ALA A 397 -46.11 3.73 15.14
CA ALA A 397 -47.48 3.21 15.07
C ALA A 397 -48.21 3.97 13.95
N THR A 398 -48.52 3.33 12.88
CA THR A 398 -49.50 3.78 11.88
C THR A 398 -50.88 3.46 12.42
N ALA A 399 -51.58 4.51 12.86
CA ALA A 399 -53.02 4.43 13.15
C ALA A 399 -53.75 4.35 11.81
N THR A 400 -54.41 3.22 11.57
CA THR A 400 -55.43 3.09 10.54
C THR A 400 -56.72 3.65 11.08
N ASP A 401 -57.17 4.77 10.55
CA ASP A 401 -58.49 5.33 10.79
C ASP A 401 -59.47 4.69 9.80
N ASP A 402 -60.31 3.82 10.34
CA ASP A 402 -61.43 3.18 9.67
C ASP A 402 -62.65 4.06 9.87
N LYS A 403 -63.22 4.65 8.84
CA LYS A 403 -64.58 5.24 8.86
C LYS A 403 -65.37 4.87 7.62
N ASP A 404 -66.26 3.98 7.91
CA ASP A 404 -67.50 3.60 7.26
C ASP A 404 -68.23 4.61 6.36
N THR A 405 -68.68 4.05 5.26
CA THR A 405 -70.01 3.96 4.67
C THR A 405 -71.08 5.07 4.93
N PRO A 406 -72.08 5.29 4.07
CA PRO A 406 -72.82 4.28 3.32
C PRO A 406 -72.68 4.29 1.79
#